data_a657829067c906f5524cbe048a3e2688
#
_entry.id   a657829067c906f5524cbe048a3e2688
#
_cell.length_a   1.000
_cell.length_b   1.000
_cell.length_c   1.000
_cell.angle_alpha   90.00
_cell.angle_beta   90.00
_cell.angle_gamma   90.00
#
_symmetry.space_group_name_H-M   'P 1'
#
loop_
_entity.id
_entity.type
_entity.pdbx_description
1 polymer ?
#
loop_
_entity_poly.entity_id
_entity_poly.type
_entity_poly.pdbx_seq_one_letter_code
_entity_poly.pdbx_strand_id
1 'polypeptide(L)'
;MDKEIWQIRIVKPYLDAHNHILVGQVLDRDAVCVRLLCRAYHFGRVVNRLRDIREEPLGTRVVPWQRIEVVHELPASFGFRRAWLAANDEGNYVLFDGSFASPILSADDRFIAATEPTPARYA
;
A
#
# COMPACT_ATOMS: atom_id res chain seq x y z
N MET A 1 -19.76 -3.98 16.81
CA MET A 1 -18.36 -3.55 16.91
C MET A 1 -17.91 -2.89 15.64
N ASP A 2 -17.18 -1.81 15.79
CA ASP A 2 -16.70 -1.09 14.62
C ASP A 2 -15.61 -1.88 13.93
N LYS A 3 -15.62 -1.82 12.63
CA LYS A 3 -14.55 -2.41 11.85
C LYS A 3 -13.29 -1.57 11.98
N GLU A 4 -12.17 -2.23 12.09
CA GLU A 4 -10.87 -1.56 11.95
C GLU A 4 -10.40 -1.81 10.53
N ILE A 5 -10.22 -0.75 9.77
CA ILE A 5 -9.69 -0.81 8.41
C ILE A 5 -8.31 -0.18 8.43
N TRP A 6 -7.33 -0.94 8.01
CA TRP A 6 -5.94 -0.53 8.04
C TRP A 6 -5.32 -0.55 6.65
N GLN A 7 -4.42 0.40 6.43
CA GLN A 7 -3.46 0.33 5.35
C GLN A 7 -2.10 0.07 5.95
N ILE A 8 -1.50 -1.04 5.59
CA ILE A 8 -0.24 -1.50 6.14
C ILE A 8 0.84 -1.46 5.08
N ARG A 9 1.97 -0.85 5.42
CA ARG A 9 3.17 -0.93 4.58
C ARG A 9 4.08 -2.01 5.17
N ILE A 10 4.48 -2.95 4.33
CA ILE A 10 5.36 -4.06 4.71
C ILE A 10 6.81 -3.60 4.64
N VAL A 11 7.61 -4.00 5.61
CA VAL A 11 9.04 -3.75 5.62
C VAL A 11 9.68 -4.40 4.41
N LYS A 12 10.50 -3.65 3.69
CA LYS A 12 11.25 -4.19 2.56
C LYS A 12 12.44 -4.98 3.08
N PRO A 13 12.60 -6.24 2.67
CA PRO A 13 13.72 -7.06 3.14
C PRO A 13 15.08 -6.58 2.61
N TYR A 14 15.09 -5.85 1.50
CA TYR A 14 16.29 -5.24 0.93
C TYR A 14 15.89 -4.03 0.08
N LEU A 15 16.84 -3.19 -0.24
CA LEU A 15 16.57 -1.88 -0.87
C LEU A 15 15.79 -1.98 -2.17
N ASP A 16 16.09 -2.96 -3.02
CA ASP A 16 15.44 -3.11 -4.32
C ASP A 16 14.18 -3.96 -4.28
N ALA A 17 13.74 -4.38 -3.10
CA ALA A 17 12.49 -5.14 -2.98
C ALA A 17 11.30 -4.28 -3.36
N HIS A 18 10.25 -4.93 -3.85
CA HIS A 18 9.00 -4.24 -4.16
C HIS A 18 8.38 -3.66 -2.89
N ASN A 19 7.70 -2.55 -3.05
CA ASN A 19 6.84 -2.01 -2.00
C ASN A 19 5.56 -2.84 -1.95
N HIS A 20 5.18 -3.26 -0.74
CA HIS A 20 3.95 -4.00 -0.52
C HIS A 20 3.05 -3.22 0.42
N ILE A 21 1.82 -3.03 0.02
CA ILE A 21 0.80 -2.35 0.82
C ILE A 21 -0.41 -3.25 0.89
N LEU A 22 -0.89 -3.47 2.09
CA LEU A 22 -2.13 -4.23 2.34
C LEU A 22 -3.19 -3.26 2.82
N VAL A 23 -4.41 -3.40 2.28
CA VAL A 23 -5.53 -2.56 2.71
C VAL A 23 -6.71 -3.46 2.99
N GLY A 24 -7.21 -3.42 4.20
CA GLY A 24 -8.35 -4.24 4.54
C GLY A 24 -8.77 -4.18 5.99
N GLN A 25 -9.58 -5.14 6.35
CA GLN A 25 -10.21 -5.23 7.65
C GLN A 25 -9.40 -6.14 8.58
N VAL A 26 -9.13 -5.64 9.77
CA VAL A 26 -8.51 -6.45 10.81
C VAL A 26 -9.54 -7.47 11.31
N LEU A 27 -9.21 -8.74 11.20
CA LEU A 27 -10.06 -9.82 11.67
C LEU A 27 -9.75 -10.15 13.13
N ASP A 28 -8.50 -10.30 13.45
CA ASP A 28 -8.03 -10.49 14.81
C ASP A 28 -6.52 -10.22 14.88
N ARG A 29 -6.00 -10.15 16.08
CA ARG A 29 -4.59 -9.93 16.33
C ARG A 29 -4.19 -10.49 17.69
N ASP A 30 -2.91 -10.82 17.80
CA ASP A 30 -2.33 -11.27 19.06
C ASP A 30 -0.94 -10.64 19.23
N ALA A 31 -0.13 -11.18 20.13
CA ALA A 31 1.19 -10.64 20.41
C ALA A 31 2.18 -10.87 19.26
N VAL A 32 1.89 -11.77 18.33
CA VAL A 32 2.82 -12.19 17.28
C VAL A 32 2.46 -11.61 15.92
N CYS A 33 1.17 -11.58 15.59
CA CYS A 33 0.73 -11.23 14.25
C CYS A 33 -0.65 -10.58 14.24
N VAL A 34 -1.00 -10.05 13.07
CA VAL A 34 -2.34 -9.56 12.78
C VAL A 34 -2.87 -10.33 11.57
N ARG A 35 -4.15 -10.64 11.59
CA ARG A 35 -4.83 -11.31 10.49
C ARG A 35 -5.82 -10.34 9.86
N LEU A 36 -5.71 -10.19 8.54
CA LEU A 36 -6.51 -9.22 7.79
C LEU A 36 -7.23 -9.88 6.63
N LEU A 37 -8.46 -9.44 6.38
CA LEU A 37 -9.12 -9.66 5.11
C LEU A 37 -8.80 -8.45 4.25
N CYS A 38 -7.95 -8.60 3.24
CA CYS A 38 -7.36 -7.46 2.56
C CYS A 38 -7.09 -7.73 1.10
N ARG A 39 -6.89 -6.63 0.39
CA ARG A 39 -6.29 -6.61 -0.93
C ARG A 39 -4.85 -6.14 -0.78
N ALA A 40 -3.98 -6.57 -1.69
CA ALA A 40 -2.59 -6.19 -1.67
C ALA A 40 -2.22 -5.42 -2.94
N TYR A 41 -1.32 -4.49 -2.78
CA TYR A 41 -0.81 -3.66 -3.87
C TYR A 41 0.70 -3.69 -3.80
N HIS A 42 1.36 -3.94 -4.91
CA HIS A 42 2.80 -3.92 -4.91
C HIS A 42 3.34 -3.29 -6.17
N PHE A 43 4.46 -2.63 -6.02
CA PHE A 43 5.10 -1.92 -7.12
C PHE A 43 6.60 -1.86 -6.89
N GLY A 44 7.31 -1.83 -7.99
CA GLY A 44 8.75 -1.74 -7.96
C GLY A 44 9.21 -0.30 -7.76
N ARG A 45 10.46 -0.07 -8.08
CA ARG A 45 11.13 1.20 -7.88
C ARG A 45 10.67 2.28 -8.87
N VAL A 46 10.31 1.88 -10.08
CA VAL A 46 9.89 2.79 -11.13
C VAL A 46 8.39 2.65 -11.33
N VAL A 47 7.66 3.72 -11.08
CA VAL A 47 6.21 3.78 -11.26
C VAL A 47 5.88 5.00 -12.10
N ASN A 48 5.55 4.78 -13.36
CA ASN A 48 5.18 5.83 -14.30
C ASN A 48 3.68 5.98 -14.48
N ARG A 49 2.95 4.90 -14.28
CA ARG A 49 1.51 4.81 -14.53
C ARG A 49 0.84 3.96 -13.46
N LEU A 50 -0.47 4.13 -13.32
CA LEU A 50 -1.23 3.32 -12.38
C LEU A 50 -1.07 1.82 -12.60
N ARG A 51 -0.96 1.39 -13.85
CA ARG A 51 -0.82 -0.03 -14.17
C ARG A 51 0.52 -0.63 -13.75
N ASP A 52 1.48 0.21 -13.35
CA ASP A 52 2.73 -0.27 -12.78
C ASP A 52 2.55 -0.75 -11.34
N ILE A 53 1.40 -0.47 -10.75
CA ILE A 53 1.02 -0.98 -9.45
C ILE A 53 0.16 -2.21 -9.66
N ARG A 54 0.64 -3.35 -9.15
CA ARG A 54 -0.09 -4.60 -9.26
C ARG A 54 -1.05 -4.76 -8.09
N GLU A 55 -2.25 -5.22 -8.40
CA GLU A 55 -3.25 -5.56 -7.40
C GLU A 55 -3.32 -7.07 -7.25
N GLU A 56 -3.41 -7.54 -6.03
CA GLU A 56 -3.73 -8.93 -5.72
C GLU A 56 -5.16 -9.00 -5.20
N PRO A 57 -5.85 -10.10 -5.47
CA PRO A 57 -7.25 -10.23 -5.09
C PRO A 57 -7.44 -10.25 -3.58
N LEU A 58 -8.67 -9.99 -3.17
CA LEU A 58 -9.09 -10.06 -1.78
C LEU A 58 -8.77 -11.44 -1.20
N GLY A 59 -8.18 -11.45 -0.03
CA GLY A 59 -7.85 -12.68 0.67
C GLY A 59 -7.46 -12.41 2.10
N THR A 60 -7.42 -13.48 2.89
CA THR A 60 -6.99 -13.39 4.27
C THR A 60 -5.47 -13.57 4.33
N ARG A 61 -4.81 -12.63 5.00
CA ARG A 61 -3.36 -12.66 5.17
C ARG A 61 -2.99 -12.51 6.63
N VAL A 62 -1.97 -13.25 7.02
CA VAL A 62 -1.42 -13.20 8.37
C VAL A 62 -0.07 -12.50 8.30
N VAL A 63 0.08 -11.41 9.05
CA VAL A 63 1.28 -10.58 8.97
C VAL A 63 1.91 -10.47 10.35
N PRO A 64 3.13 -10.97 10.53
CA PRO A 64 3.86 -10.77 11.78
C PRO A 64 4.14 -9.28 12.02
N TRP A 65 4.08 -8.86 13.28
CA TRP A 65 4.30 -7.46 13.60
C TRP A 65 5.67 -6.95 13.14
N GLN A 66 6.70 -7.79 13.15
CA GLN A 66 8.03 -7.37 12.71
C GLN A 66 8.10 -7.02 11.22
N ARG A 67 7.14 -7.49 10.44
CA ARG A 67 7.10 -7.22 9.00
C ARG A 67 6.37 -5.93 8.67
N ILE A 68 5.79 -5.28 9.64
CA ILE A 68 5.01 -4.06 9.43
C ILE A 68 5.90 -2.85 9.69
N GLU A 69 6.03 -2.00 8.67
CA GLU A 69 6.74 -0.74 8.80
C GLU A 69 5.85 0.33 9.41
N VAL A 70 4.63 0.45 8.89
CA VAL A 70 3.70 1.48 9.35
C VAL A 70 2.26 1.02 9.11
N VAL A 71 1.38 1.42 10.01
CA VAL A 71 -0.07 1.20 9.90
C VAL A 71 -0.75 2.56 9.82
N HIS A 72 -1.58 2.74 8.81
CA HIS A 72 -2.48 3.88 8.72
C HIS A 72 -3.89 3.38 9.02
N GLU A 73 -4.52 3.96 10.02
CA GLU A 73 -5.91 3.65 10.33
C GLU A 73 -6.80 4.42 9.37
N LEU A 74 -7.67 3.71 8.69
CA LEU A 74 -8.61 4.30 7.74
C LEU A 74 -10.00 4.39 8.35
N PRO A 75 -10.88 5.22 7.80
CA PRO A 75 -12.27 5.25 8.27
C PRO A 75 -12.89 3.86 8.23
N ALA A 76 -13.67 3.54 9.26
CA ALA A 76 -14.35 2.23 9.33
C ALA A 76 -15.26 1.99 8.12
N SER A 77 -15.72 3.05 7.49
CA SER A 77 -16.57 2.99 6.30
C SER A 77 -15.79 2.85 4.99
N PHE A 78 -14.45 2.82 5.04
CA PHE A 78 -13.68 2.73 3.81
C PHE A 78 -13.98 1.43 3.07
N GLY A 79 -14.42 1.57 1.82
CA GLY A 79 -14.84 0.43 1.00
C GLY A 79 -13.68 -0.26 0.30
N PHE A 80 -12.79 -0.87 1.04
CA PHE A 80 -11.57 -1.47 0.50
C PHE A 80 -11.84 -2.57 -0.52
N ARG A 81 -12.99 -3.24 -0.43
CA ARG A 81 -13.33 -4.32 -1.38
C ARG A 81 -13.55 -3.82 -2.79
N ARG A 82 -14.06 -2.59 -2.92
CA ARG A 82 -14.42 -1.98 -4.21
C ARG A 82 -13.53 -0.82 -4.59
N ALA A 83 -12.63 -0.42 -3.71
CA ALA A 83 -11.74 0.70 -3.97
C ALA A 83 -10.86 0.41 -5.18
N TRP A 84 -10.51 1.47 -5.89
CA TRP A 84 -9.70 1.38 -7.09
C TRP A 84 -8.56 2.38 -7.04
N LEU A 85 -7.50 2.07 -7.76
CA LEU A 85 -6.36 2.98 -7.88
C LEU A 85 -6.72 4.15 -8.78
N ALA A 86 -6.35 5.35 -8.35
CA ALA A 86 -6.62 6.57 -9.09
C ALA A 86 -5.47 7.57 -8.86
N ALA A 87 -5.34 8.52 -9.78
CA ALA A 87 -4.44 9.65 -9.60
C ALA A 87 -5.27 10.87 -9.21
N ASN A 88 -4.83 11.59 -8.20
CA ASN A 88 -5.50 12.84 -7.82
C ASN A 88 -4.90 14.01 -8.59
N ASP A 89 -5.43 15.23 -8.35
CA ASP A 89 -5.01 16.42 -9.06
C ASP A 89 -3.54 16.79 -8.81
N GLU A 90 -2.98 16.33 -7.70
CA GLU A 90 -1.60 16.59 -7.35
C GLU A 90 -0.64 15.55 -7.95
N GLY A 91 -1.16 14.56 -8.67
CA GLY A 91 -0.36 13.51 -9.25
C GLY A 91 -0.02 12.37 -8.29
N ASN A 92 -0.59 12.38 -7.10
CA ASN A 92 -0.44 11.26 -6.15
C ASN A 92 -1.31 10.10 -6.59
N TYR A 93 -0.81 8.88 -6.41
CA TYR A 93 -1.62 7.69 -6.61
C TYR A 93 -2.26 7.30 -5.30
N VAL A 94 -3.56 7.07 -5.36
CA VAL A 94 -4.38 6.80 -4.17
C VAL A 94 -5.26 5.59 -4.43
N LEU A 95 -5.72 4.99 -3.35
CA LEU A 95 -6.78 3.99 -3.39
C LEU A 95 -8.06 4.70 -2.99
N PHE A 96 -9.03 4.76 -3.89
CA PHE A 96 -10.25 5.57 -3.74
C PHE A 96 -11.47 4.69 -3.73
N ASP A 97 -12.37 4.93 -2.77
CA ASP A 97 -13.61 4.15 -2.66
C ASP A 97 -14.86 4.93 -3.12
N GLY A 98 -14.66 6.11 -3.66
CA GLY A 98 -15.75 7.01 -4.03
C GLY A 98 -15.99 8.11 -3.00
N SER A 99 -15.46 7.98 -1.80
CA SER A 99 -15.63 8.96 -0.72
C SER A 99 -14.31 9.35 -0.07
N PHE A 100 -13.43 8.38 0.15
CA PHE A 100 -12.16 8.59 0.82
C PHE A 100 -11.02 8.08 -0.04
N ALA A 101 -9.92 8.82 -0.07
CA ALA A 101 -8.72 8.46 -0.81
C ALA A 101 -7.59 8.14 0.17
N SER A 102 -7.09 6.91 0.10
CA SER A 102 -5.97 6.48 0.92
C SER A 102 -4.69 6.57 0.10
N PRO A 103 -3.67 7.33 0.56
CA PRO A 103 -2.44 7.51 -0.21
C PRO A 103 -1.68 6.20 -0.40
N ILE A 104 -1.29 5.92 -1.62
CA ILE A 104 -0.45 4.76 -1.95
C ILE A 104 0.96 5.21 -2.29
N LEU A 105 1.10 6.21 -3.16
CA LEU A 105 2.40 6.69 -3.61
C LEU A 105 2.28 8.16 -3.94
N SER A 106 3.10 9.00 -3.29
CA SER A 106 3.07 10.44 -3.53
C SER A 106 3.67 10.76 -4.89
N ALA A 107 3.25 11.91 -5.45
CA ALA A 107 3.80 12.41 -6.71
C ALA A 107 5.31 12.59 -6.61
N ASP A 108 5.80 13.13 -5.50
CA ASP A 108 7.22 13.35 -5.30
C ASP A 108 8.00 12.04 -5.33
N ASP A 109 7.53 11.03 -4.61
CA ASP A 109 8.19 9.72 -4.57
C ASP A 109 8.12 9.04 -5.94
N ARG A 110 6.98 9.16 -6.62
CA ARG A 110 6.79 8.58 -7.94
C ARG A 110 7.72 9.23 -8.98
N PHE A 111 7.82 10.54 -8.97
CA PHE A 111 8.68 11.27 -9.90
C PHE A 111 10.15 11.00 -9.61
N ILE A 112 10.53 10.94 -8.35
CA ILE A 112 11.90 10.60 -7.96
C ILE A 112 12.25 9.20 -8.46
N ALA A 113 11.36 8.23 -8.27
CA ALA A 113 11.57 6.86 -8.73
C ALA A 113 11.73 6.80 -10.25
N ALA A 114 10.89 7.56 -10.99
CA ALA A 114 10.91 7.54 -12.45
C ALA A 114 12.13 8.24 -13.04
N THR A 115 12.67 9.23 -12.36
CA THR A 115 13.78 10.05 -12.86
C THR A 115 15.10 9.78 -12.14
N GLU A 116 15.08 8.92 -11.15
CA GLU A 116 16.26 8.63 -10.35
C GLU A 116 17.41 8.14 -11.22
N PRO A 117 18.61 8.70 -11.04
CA PRO A 117 19.76 8.22 -11.79
C PRO A 117 20.08 6.78 -11.41
N THR A 118 20.65 6.05 -12.35
CA THR A 118 21.07 4.68 -12.09
C THR A 118 22.19 4.68 -11.03
N PRO A 119 22.26 3.64 -10.19
CA PRO A 119 23.29 3.57 -9.16
C PRO A 119 24.72 3.71 -9.69
N ALA A 120 24.97 3.29 -10.90
CA ALA A 120 26.29 3.38 -11.52
C ALA A 120 26.80 4.81 -11.60
N ARG A 121 25.94 5.80 -11.58
CA ARG A 121 26.34 7.20 -11.61
C ARG A 121 27.03 7.68 -10.36
N TYR A 122 26.87 6.93 -9.29
CA TYR A 122 27.42 7.31 -7.99
C TYR A 122 28.70 6.57 -7.67
N ALA A 123 29.10 5.71 -8.55
CA ALA A 123 30.31 4.94 -8.36
C ALA A 123 31.55 5.82 -8.46
#